data_22fa264c7a8cabd6bdbc2f4113e5f4b3
#
_entry.id   22fa264c7a8cabd6bdbc2f4113e5f4b3
#
_cell.length_a   1.000
_cell.length_b   1.000
_cell.length_c   1.000
_cell.angle_alpha   90.00
_cell.angle_beta   90.00
_cell.angle_gamma   90.00
#
_symmetry.space_group_name_H-M   'P 1'
#
loop_
_entity.id
_entity.type
_entity.pdbx_description
1 polymer ?
#
loop_
_entity_poly.entity_id
_entity_poly.type
_entity_poly.pdbx_seq_one_letter_code
_entity_poly.pdbx_strand_id
1 'polypeptide(L)'
;QVFGKHNLMNLEGARHVCHQLGIGDAVFYKAIASFHGAAKRLEKLAEQDRKVVFKDFAHSPSKLKATVDAVREQFPGRKLVACMELHTYSSLSEGFLDQYAGCMDQADAAIVFYDPHAVQLKRLPPIPPERIQRGFARPDLQVQSDPIALMGALRQAQADPGVLLMMSSGNFGGLDLQALSEAFIA
;
A
#
# COMPACT_ATOMS: atom_id res chain seq x y z
N GLN A 1 4.82 17.72 1.92
CA GLN A 1 5.26 16.38 2.35
C GLN A 1 4.49 15.25 1.66
N VAL A 2 3.79 15.57 0.60
CA VAL A 2 3.03 14.63 -0.24
C VAL A 2 3.89 14.29 -1.46
N PHE A 3 3.98 13.02 -1.83
CA PHE A 3 4.76 12.55 -2.97
C PHE A 3 3.97 11.57 -3.84
N GLY A 4 4.55 11.23 -4.99
CA GLY A 4 3.95 10.35 -6.00
C GLY A 4 3.07 11.09 -7.00
N LYS A 5 3.22 10.75 -8.28
CA LYS A 5 2.56 11.42 -9.40
C LYS A 5 1.05 11.56 -9.21
N HIS A 6 0.38 10.52 -8.73
CA HIS A 6 -1.07 10.53 -8.51
C HIS A 6 -1.49 11.53 -7.42
N ASN A 7 -0.71 11.68 -6.34
CA ASN A 7 -0.98 12.68 -5.30
C ASN A 7 -0.70 14.10 -5.78
N LEU A 8 0.35 14.30 -6.58
CA LEU A 8 0.64 15.60 -7.19
C LEU A 8 -0.45 16.01 -8.20
N MET A 9 -1.02 15.08 -8.95
CA MET A 9 -2.17 15.34 -9.82
C MET A 9 -3.42 15.75 -9.02
N ASN A 10 -3.67 15.11 -7.86
CA ASN A 10 -4.76 15.51 -6.97
C ASN A 10 -4.55 16.92 -6.42
N LEU A 11 -3.33 17.26 -6.06
CA LEU A 11 -2.95 18.60 -5.58
C LEU A 11 -3.15 19.64 -6.68
N GLU A 12 -2.77 19.35 -7.92
CA GLU A 12 -3.00 20.21 -9.07
C GLU A 12 -4.50 20.42 -9.34
N GLY A 13 -5.31 19.34 -9.23
CA GLY A 13 -6.76 19.45 -9.30
C GLY A 13 -7.34 20.39 -8.22
N ALA A 14 -6.86 20.26 -6.98
CA ALA A 14 -7.26 21.15 -5.90
C ALA A 14 -6.86 22.61 -6.17
N ARG A 15 -5.67 22.85 -6.73
CA ARG A 15 -5.20 24.17 -7.13
C ARG A 15 -6.15 24.81 -8.16
N HIS A 16 -6.56 24.07 -9.18
CA HIS A 16 -7.51 24.58 -10.17
C HIS A 16 -8.86 24.96 -9.55
N VAL A 17 -9.38 24.17 -8.63
CA VAL A 17 -10.63 24.51 -7.91
C VAL A 17 -10.44 25.79 -7.08
N CYS A 18 -9.34 25.92 -6.34
CA CYS A 18 -9.02 27.13 -5.57
C CYS A 18 -8.93 28.38 -6.48
N HIS A 19 -8.34 28.24 -7.65
CA HIS A 19 -8.26 29.33 -8.64
C HIS A 19 -9.66 29.80 -9.09
N GLN A 20 -10.60 28.88 -9.33
CA GLN A 20 -11.99 29.23 -9.65
C GLN A 20 -12.71 29.97 -8.52
N LEU A 21 -12.25 29.79 -7.28
CA LEU A 21 -12.76 30.48 -6.09
C LEU A 21 -12.00 31.80 -5.80
N GLY A 22 -11.11 32.25 -6.70
CA GLY A 22 -10.34 33.48 -6.56
C GLY A 22 -9.10 33.38 -5.66
N ILE A 23 -8.68 32.16 -5.27
CA ILE A 23 -7.48 31.93 -4.48
C ILE A 23 -6.29 31.76 -5.43
N GLY A 24 -5.38 32.73 -5.43
CA GLY A 24 -4.20 32.72 -6.29
C GLY A 24 -3.11 31.75 -5.81
N ASP A 25 -2.18 31.42 -6.69
CA ASP A 25 -1.12 30.41 -6.48
C ASP A 25 -0.28 30.67 -5.22
N ALA A 26 0.11 31.90 -4.94
CA ALA A 26 0.91 32.25 -3.77
C ALA A 26 0.21 31.86 -2.45
N VAL A 27 -1.10 32.11 -2.37
CA VAL A 27 -1.92 31.76 -1.19
C VAL A 27 -2.09 30.24 -1.11
N PHE A 28 -2.37 29.61 -2.25
CA PHE A 28 -2.53 28.16 -2.33
C PHE A 28 -1.26 27.42 -1.88
N TYR A 29 -0.10 27.76 -2.44
CA TYR A 29 1.16 27.08 -2.10
C TYR A 29 1.60 27.33 -0.66
N LYS A 30 1.33 28.52 -0.12
CA LYS A 30 1.58 28.81 1.29
C LYS A 30 0.70 27.94 2.21
N ALA A 31 -0.58 27.79 1.89
CA ALA A 31 -1.50 26.99 2.68
C ALA A 31 -1.19 25.49 2.59
N ILE A 32 -0.92 24.97 1.37
CA ILE A 32 -0.68 23.53 1.16
C ILE A 32 0.68 23.06 1.70
N ALA A 33 1.63 23.95 1.97
CA ALA A 33 2.95 23.60 2.51
C ALA A 33 2.87 22.87 3.85
N SER A 34 1.85 23.13 4.66
CA SER A 34 1.60 22.43 5.93
C SER A 34 0.77 21.16 5.80
N PHE A 35 0.33 20.80 4.58
CA PHE A 35 -0.48 19.60 4.35
C PHE A 35 0.38 18.34 4.37
N HIS A 36 0.11 17.43 5.30
CA HIS A 36 0.84 16.18 5.47
C HIS A 36 0.23 14.98 4.74
N GLY A 37 -0.80 15.21 3.93
CA GLY A 37 -1.55 14.15 3.25
C GLY A 37 -2.90 13.86 3.93
N ALA A 38 -3.73 13.08 3.25
CA ALA A 38 -4.96 12.56 3.82
C ALA A 38 -4.71 11.22 4.51
N ALA A 39 -5.49 10.92 5.54
CA ALA A 39 -5.43 9.62 6.22
C ALA A 39 -5.56 8.47 5.21
N LYS A 40 -4.80 7.42 5.38
CA LYS A 40 -4.73 6.25 4.48
C LYS A 40 -4.36 6.59 3.02
N ARG A 41 -3.59 7.66 2.79
CA ARG A 41 -3.08 8.06 1.46
C ARG A 41 -1.58 8.30 1.55
N LEU A 42 -0.77 7.25 1.45
CA LEU A 42 0.65 7.24 1.79
C LEU A 42 0.88 7.90 3.16
N GLU A 43 0.02 7.57 4.11
CA GLU A 43 0.10 8.02 5.49
C GLU A 43 1.33 7.41 6.15
N LYS A 44 2.25 8.25 6.63
CA LYS A 44 3.42 7.79 7.38
C LYS A 44 3.02 7.40 8.79
N LEU A 45 3.16 6.12 9.14
CA LEU A 45 2.84 5.59 10.47
C LEU A 45 4.00 5.71 11.43
N ALA A 46 5.22 5.43 10.97
CA ALA A 46 6.43 5.50 11.77
C ALA A 46 7.65 5.77 10.88
N GLU A 47 8.65 6.44 11.45
CA GLU A 47 9.94 6.64 10.80
C GLU A 47 11.03 6.76 11.87
N GLN A 48 12.11 6.02 11.71
CA GLN A 48 13.31 6.13 12.54
C GLN A 48 14.53 5.81 11.69
N ASP A 49 15.56 6.67 11.76
CA ASP A 49 16.80 6.53 11.01
C ASP A 49 16.57 6.33 9.50
N ARG A 50 16.84 5.11 9.00
CA ARG A 50 16.72 4.76 7.59
C ARG A 50 15.52 3.85 7.30
N LYS A 51 14.62 3.67 8.29
CA LYS A 51 13.42 2.85 8.17
C LYS A 51 12.17 3.72 8.20
N VAL A 52 11.18 3.40 7.39
CA VAL A 52 9.89 4.11 7.36
C VAL A 52 8.75 3.17 7.03
N VAL A 53 7.59 3.40 7.62
CA VAL A 53 6.37 2.64 7.39
C VAL A 53 5.27 3.55 6.88
N PHE A 54 4.66 3.15 5.75
CA PHE A 54 3.51 3.82 5.15
C PHE A 54 2.28 2.92 5.14
N LYS A 55 1.12 3.56 5.28
CA LYS A 55 -0.19 2.96 5.05
C LYS A 55 -0.89 3.66 3.88
N ASP A 56 -1.49 2.86 3.00
CA ASP A 56 -2.27 3.38 1.87
C ASP A 56 -3.58 2.61 1.69
N PHE A 57 -4.56 3.26 1.09
CA PHE A 57 -5.86 2.67 0.77
C PHE A 57 -5.88 2.00 -0.62
N ALA A 58 -4.74 1.86 -1.28
CA ALA A 58 -4.65 1.19 -2.58
C ALA A 58 -5.14 -0.26 -2.47
N HIS A 59 -6.15 -0.59 -3.25
CA HIS A 59 -6.80 -1.90 -3.27
C HIS A 59 -7.16 -2.38 -4.69
N SER A 60 -7.06 -1.52 -5.70
CA SER A 60 -7.24 -1.87 -7.10
C SER A 60 -5.90 -1.95 -7.82
N PRO A 61 -5.77 -2.70 -8.93
CA PRO A 61 -4.51 -2.89 -9.63
C PRO A 61 -3.79 -1.60 -9.99
N SER A 62 -4.50 -0.63 -10.58
CA SER A 62 -3.92 0.64 -10.98
C SER A 62 -3.42 1.48 -9.80
N LYS A 63 -4.17 1.49 -8.68
CA LYS A 63 -3.77 2.20 -7.47
C LYS A 63 -2.60 1.50 -6.78
N LEU A 64 -2.62 0.17 -6.70
CA LEU A 64 -1.52 -0.62 -6.15
C LEU A 64 -0.22 -0.30 -6.89
N LYS A 65 -0.23 -0.41 -8.23
CA LYS A 65 0.94 -0.09 -9.06
C LYS A 65 1.41 1.34 -8.83
N ALA A 66 0.53 2.33 -8.92
CA ALA A 66 0.89 3.74 -8.75
C ALA A 66 1.48 4.04 -7.38
N THR A 67 1.00 3.39 -6.31
CA THR A 67 1.51 3.58 -4.95
C THR A 67 2.88 2.92 -4.77
N VAL A 68 3.07 1.68 -5.26
CA VAL A 68 4.37 0.99 -5.21
C VAL A 68 5.43 1.76 -6.01
N ASP A 69 5.11 2.19 -7.24
CA ASP A 69 6.00 2.99 -8.09
C ASP A 69 6.40 4.32 -7.39
N ALA A 70 5.43 5.02 -6.79
CA ALA A 70 5.68 6.28 -6.08
C ALA A 70 6.61 6.12 -4.88
N VAL A 71 6.45 5.04 -4.10
CA VAL A 71 7.32 4.76 -2.95
C VAL A 71 8.72 4.36 -3.43
N ARG A 72 8.84 3.57 -4.50
CA ARG A 72 10.13 3.23 -5.09
C ARG A 72 10.87 4.49 -5.59
N GLU A 73 10.17 5.38 -6.28
CA GLU A 73 10.73 6.65 -6.76
C GLU A 73 11.20 7.57 -5.61
N GLN A 74 10.42 7.62 -4.52
CA GLN A 74 10.74 8.46 -3.37
C GLN A 74 11.93 7.93 -2.55
N PHE A 75 12.12 6.60 -2.50
CA PHE A 75 13.14 5.95 -1.69
C PHE A 75 14.05 5.04 -2.51
N PRO A 76 14.79 5.59 -3.50
CA PRO A 76 15.73 4.80 -4.28
C PRO A 76 16.83 4.27 -3.35
N GLY A 77 17.18 2.99 -3.48
CA GLY A 77 18.25 2.37 -2.68
C GLY A 77 17.83 1.90 -1.28
N ARG A 78 16.56 2.06 -0.87
CA ARG A 78 16.01 1.38 0.30
C ARG A 78 15.29 0.10 -0.13
N LYS A 79 15.38 -0.96 0.67
CA LYS A 79 14.59 -2.19 0.42
C LYS A 79 13.10 -1.90 0.63
N LEU A 80 12.31 -2.04 -0.44
CA LEU A 80 10.86 -1.85 -0.41
C LEU A 80 10.16 -3.19 -0.16
N VAL A 81 9.53 -3.31 1.00
CA VAL A 81 8.61 -4.40 1.34
C VAL A 81 7.19 -3.91 1.11
N ALA A 82 6.50 -4.46 0.13
CA ALA A 82 5.12 -4.10 -0.18
C ALA A 82 4.17 -5.22 0.27
N CYS A 83 3.20 -4.87 1.10
CA CYS A 83 2.17 -5.78 1.59
C CYS A 83 0.79 -5.28 1.17
N MET A 84 0.03 -6.12 0.46
CA MET A 84 -1.34 -5.80 0.04
C MET A 84 -2.34 -6.78 0.65
N GLU A 85 -3.46 -6.26 1.17
CA GLU A 85 -4.60 -7.08 1.55
C GLU A 85 -5.62 -7.16 0.41
N LEU A 86 -5.98 -8.39 0.01
CA LEU A 86 -7.14 -8.66 -0.84
C LEU A 86 -8.40 -8.65 0.05
N HIS A 87 -9.20 -7.60 -0.04
CA HIS A 87 -10.36 -7.43 0.85
C HIS A 87 -11.67 -7.14 0.11
N THR A 88 -11.61 -6.55 -1.08
CA THR A 88 -12.81 -6.21 -1.86
C THR A 88 -13.40 -7.44 -2.55
N TYR A 89 -14.66 -7.39 -2.95
CA TYR A 89 -15.29 -8.47 -3.73
C TYR A 89 -14.50 -8.79 -5.00
N SER A 90 -14.07 -7.77 -5.74
CA SER A 90 -13.30 -7.97 -6.97
C SER A 90 -11.94 -8.59 -6.70
N SER A 91 -11.19 -8.09 -5.70
CA SER A 91 -9.85 -8.61 -5.38
C SER A 91 -9.87 -10.05 -4.86
N LEU A 92 -11.00 -10.50 -4.30
CA LEU A 92 -11.24 -11.86 -3.86
C LEU A 92 -11.96 -12.72 -4.92
N SER A 93 -12.09 -12.23 -6.16
CA SER A 93 -12.64 -12.99 -7.28
C SER A 93 -11.52 -13.55 -8.14
N GLU A 94 -11.54 -14.86 -8.37
CA GLU A 94 -10.50 -15.58 -9.13
C GLU A 94 -10.27 -14.98 -10.52
N GLY A 95 -11.34 -14.61 -11.23
CA GLY A 95 -11.25 -14.01 -12.57
C GLY A 95 -10.68 -12.61 -12.61
N PHE A 96 -10.56 -11.92 -11.47
CA PHE A 96 -10.01 -10.58 -11.38
C PHE A 96 -8.52 -10.55 -11.06
N LEU A 97 -7.98 -11.64 -10.49
CA LEU A 97 -6.60 -11.68 -9.96
C LEU A 97 -5.54 -11.37 -11.00
N ASP A 98 -5.75 -11.76 -12.27
CA ASP A 98 -4.77 -11.55 -13.34
C ASP A 98 -4.55 -10.06 -13.68
N GLN A 99 -5.46 -9.18 -13.24
CA GLN A 99 -5.27 -7.74 -13.39
C GLN A 99 -4.19 -7.17 -12.45
N TYR A 100 -3.76 -7.93 -11.45
CA TYR A 100 -2.67 -7.54 -10.55
C TYR A 100 -1.28 -7.88 -11.10
N ALA A 101 -1.17 -8.50 -12.28
CA ALA A 101 0.11 -8.83 -12.90
C ALA A 101 1.00 -7.59 -13.03
N GLY A 102 2.24 -7.68 -12.51
CA GLY A 102 3.23 -6.60 -12.55
C GLY A 102 2.99 -5.43 -11.59
N CYS A 103 1.89 -5.42 -10.80
CA CYS A 103 1.57 -4.29 -9.94
C CYS A 103 2.53 -4.12 -8.74
N MET A 104 3.30 -5.15 -8.40
CA MET A 104 4.26 -5.12 -7.29
C MET A 104 5.71 -5.34 -7.75
N ASP A 105 6.01 -5.24 -9.04
CA ASP A 105 7.36 -5.54 -9.59
C ASP A 105 8.45 -4.63 -9.02
N GLN A 106 8.12 -3.39 -8.66
CA GLN A 106 9.06 -2.45 -8.07
C GLN A 106 9.36 -2.71 -6.59
N ALA A 107 8.68 -3.66 -5.94
CA ALA A 107 8.98 -4.06 -4.58
C ALA A 107 10.07 -5.14 -4.54
N ASP A 108 11.02 -5.03 -3.60
CA ASP A 108 12.07 -6.04 -3.38
C ASP A 108 11.52 -7.29 -2.69
N ALA A 109 10.47 -7.11 -1.87
CA ALA A 109 9.69 -8.19 -1.29
C ALA A 109 8.19 -7.87 -1.43
N ALA A 110 7.42 -8.83 -1.92
CA ALA A 110 5.99 -8.69 -2.12
C ALA A 110 5.23 -9.72 -1.28
N ILE A 111 4.28 -9.23 -0.50
CA ILE A 111 3.44 -10.06 0.37
C ILE A 111 1.98 -9.72 0.07
N VAL A 112 1.16 -10.74 -0.10
CA VAL A 112 -0.30 -10.61 -0.21
C VAL A 112 -0.93 -11.29 0.98
N PHE A 113 -1.82 -10.60 1.65
CA PHE A 113 -2.66 -11.12 2.71
C PHE A 113 -4.11 -11.22 2.24
N TYR A 114 -4.80 -12.26 2.63
CA TYR A 114 -6.26 -12.35 2.54
C TYR A 114 -6.83 -13.09 3.75
N ASP A 115 -8.01 -12.69 4.19
CA ASP A 115 -8.70 -13.35 5.29
C ASP A 115 -9.71 -14.37 4.76
N PRO A 116 -9.52 -15.69 5.00
CA PRO A 116 -10.47 -16.73 4.60
C PRO A 116 -11.88 -16.50 5.19
N HIS A 117 -11.97 -15.93 6.39
CA HIS A 117 -13.26 -15.62 6.99
C HIS A 117 -13.98 -14.51 6.21
N ALA A 118 -13.25 -13.49 5.74
CA ALA A 118 -13.82 -12.45 4.88
C ALA A 118 -14.31 -13.02 3.53
N VAL A 119 -13.62 -14.03 2.97
CA VAL A 119 -14.06 -14.77 1.77
C VAL A 119 -15.41 -15.46 2.03
N GLN A 120 -15.53 -16.18 3.16
CA GLN A 120 -16.77 -16.85 3.56
C GLN A 120 -17.93 -15.88 3.79
N LEU A 121 -17.70 -14.77 4.51
CA LEU A 121 -18.70 -13.74 4.73
C LEU A 121 -19.25 -13.13 3.43
N LYS A 122 -18.39 -13.02 2.42
CA LYS A 122 -18.74 -12.54 1.07
C LYS A 122 -19.37 -13.64 0.19
N ARG A 123 -19.49 -14.86 0.69
CA ARG A 123 -20.00 -16.03 -0.05
C ARG A 123 -19.25 -16.26 -1.36
N LEU A 124 -17.95 -16.02 -1.35
CA LEU A 124 -17.06 -16.28 -2.47
C LEU A 124 -16.42 -17.67 -2.34
N PRO A 125 -16.07 -18.34 -3.45
CA PRO A 125 -15.34 -19.58 -3.40
C PRO A 125 -13.95 -19.37 -2.80
N PRO A 126 -13.37 -20.37 -2.11
CA PRO A 126 -11.99 -20.31 -1.63
C PRO A 126 -11.00 -20.11 -2.77
N ILE A 127 -9.98 -19.28 -2.53
CA ILE A 127 -8.93 -19.02 -3.52
C ILE A 127 -7.65 -19.71 -3.04
N PRO A 128 -7.08 -20.64 -3.83
CA PRO A 128 -5.79 -21.24 -3.50
C PRO A 128 -4.67 -20.20 -3.55
N PRO A 129 -3.70 -20.23 -2.62
CA PRO A 129 -2.55 -19.30 -2.62
C PRO A 129 -1.80 -19.27 -3.96
N GLU A 130 -1.66 -20.42 -4.61
CA GLU A 130 -0.99 -20.55 -5.91
C GLU A 130 -1.74 -19.80 -7.03
N ARG A 131 -3.06 -19.65 -6.90
CA ARG A 131 -3.86 -18.86 -7.85
C ARG A 131 -3.57 -17.37 -7.68
N ILE A 132 -3.38 -16.91 -6.44
CA ILE A 132 -2.99 -15.52 -6.15
C ILE A 132 -1.60 -15.27 -6.72
N GLN A 133 -0.61 -16.12 -6.46
CA GLN A 133 0.75 -15.99 -7.01
C GLN A 133 0.75 -15.87 -8.53
N ARG A 134 0.00 -16.74 -9.22
CA ARG A 134 -0.14 -16.69 -10.68
C ARG A 134 -0.78 -15.38 -11.15
N GLY A 135 -1.81 -14.90 -10.45
CA GLY A 135 -2.51 -13.66 -10.80
C GLY A 135 -1.62 -12.42 -10.71
N PHE A 136 -0.72 -12.37 -9.75
CA PHE A 136 0.28 -11.31 -9.64
C PHE A 136 1.46 -11.49 -10.60
N ALA A 137 1.56 -12.62 -11.29
CA ALA A 137 2.67 -13.01 -12.17
C ALA A 137 4.04 -12.88 -11.50
N ARG A 138 4.10 -13.19 -10.18
CA ARG A 138 5.29 -13.02 -9.36
C ARG A 138 5.61 -14.28 -8.57
N PRO A 139 6.61 -15.10 -9.00
CA PRO A 139 6.91 -16.41 -8.39
C PRO A 139 7.39 -16.32 -6.94
N ASP A 140 8.05 -15.23 -6.54
CA ASP A 140 8.54 -14.95 -5.18
C ASP A 140 7.48 -14.30 -4.27
N LEU A 141 6.24 -14.12 -4.75
CA LEU A 141 5.17 -13.56 -3.95
C LEU A 141 4.85 -14.47 -2.75
N GLN A 142 4.92 -13.91 -1.56
CA GLN A 142 4.45 -14.59 -0.36
C GLN A 142 2.96 -14.35 -0.17
N VAL A 143 2.19 -15.42 0.01
CA VAL A 143 0.74 -15.32 0.27
C VAL A 143 0.47 -15.81 1.69
N GLN A 144 -0.17 -14.96 2.49
CA GLN A 144 -0.50 -15.23 3.89
C GLN A 144 -2.02 -15.13 4.11
N SER A 145 -2.56 -15.99 4.94
CA SER A 145 -3.99 -16.01 5.30
C SER A 145 -4.22 -15.99 6.82
N ASP A 146 -3.14 -15.90 7.58
CA ASP A 146 -3.15 -15.80 9.04
C ASP A 146 -2.34 -14.55 9.47
N PRO A 147 -2.86 -13.71 10.37
CA PRO A 147 -2.17 -12.49 10.83
C PRO A 147 -0.82 -12.77 11.52
N ILE A 148 -0.67 -13.91 12.22
CA ILE A 148 0.59 -14.28 12.89
C ILE A 148 1.65 -14.65 11.85
N ALA A 149 1.26 -15.43 10.83
CA ALA A 149 2.13 -15.78 9.71
C ALA A 149 2.53 -14.51 8.90
N LEU A 150 1.59 -13.58 8.71
CA LEU A 150 1.88 -12.30 8.08
C LEU A 150 2.94 -11.52 8.87
N MET A 151 2.81 -11.41 10.18
CA MET A 151 3.82 -10.76 11.05
C MET A 151 5.20 -11.40 10.91
N GLY A 152 5.25 -12.74 10.85
CA GLY A 152 6.50 -13.49 10.63
C GLY A 152 7.14 -13.14 9.28
N ALA A 153 6.36 -13.14 8.20
CA ALA A 153 6.83 -12.79 6.86
C ALA A 153 7.34 -11.34 6.78
N LEU A 154 6.64 -10.39 7.40
CA LEU A 154 7.05 -8.98 7.43
C LEU A 154 8.38 -8.79 8.19
N ARG A 155 8.57 -9.48 9.33
CA ARG A 155 9.83 -9.45 10.07
C ARG A 155 11.00 -10.04 9.27
N GLN A 156 10.79 -11.14 8.57
CA GLN A 156 11.82 -11.75 7.71
C GLN A 156 12.20 -10.85 6.53
N ALA A 157 11.24 -10.08 6.01
CA ALA A 157 11.48 -9.16 4.91
C ALA A 157 12.13 -7.83 5.34
N GLN A 158 12.15 -7.51 6.65
CA GLN A 158 12.73 -6.29 7.19
C GLN A 158 14.17 -6.07 6.74
N ALA A 159 14.57 -4.82 6.55
CA ALA A 159 15.92 -4.42 6.20
C ALA A 159 16.24 -3.01 6.69
N ASP A 160 17.53 -2.71 6.78
CA ASP A 160 18.04 -1.37 7.02
C ASP A 160 19.08 -1.03 5.93
N PRO A 161 18.81 -0.06 5.05
CA PRO A 161 17.62 0.82 5.00
C PRO A 161 16.37 0.12 4.45
N GLY A 162 15.20 0.41 5.02
CA GLY A 162 13.97 -0.25 4.65
C GLY A 162 12.74 0.64 4.58
N VAL A 163 11.82 0.29 3.69
CA VAL A 163 10.49 0.89 3.59
C VAL A 163 9.46 -0.23 3.65
N LEU A 164 8.52 -0.13 4.57
CA LEU A 164 7.33 -0.99 4.61
C LEU A 164 6.12 -0.22 4.10
N LEU A 165 5.47 -0.76 3.09
CA LEU A 165 4.25 -0.19 2.51
C LEU A 165 3.08 -1.16 2.71
N MET A 166 2.13 -0.79 3.58
CA MET A 166 0.93 -1.55 3.91
C MET A 166 -0.27 -1.00 3.15
N MET A 167 -0.87 -1.79 2.25
CA MET A 167 -1.94 -1.35 1.35
C MET A 167 -3.21 -2.16 1.56
N SER A 168 -4.29 -1.50 1.96
CA SER A 168 -5.57 -2.17 2.22
C SER A 168 -6.75 -1.23 2.24
N SER A 169 -7.92 -1.72 1.82
CA SER A 169 -9.24 -1.16 2.15
C SER A 169 -9.86 -1.82 3.40
N GLY A 170 -9.22 -2.85 3.96
CA GLY A 170 -9.60 -3.56 5.17
C GLY A 170 -8.71 -3.22 6.37
N ASN A 171 -8.41 -4.23 7.18
CA ASN A 171 -7.66 -4.08 8.44
C ASN A 171 -6.64 -5.22 8.70
N PHE A 172 -6.24 -5.97 7.67
CA PHE A 172 -5.29 -7.08 7.77
C PHE A 172 -5.67 -8.12 8.84
N GLY A 173 -6.96 -8.50 8.89
CA GLY A 173 -7.44 -9.47 9.89
C GLY A 173 -7.40 -8.94 11.33
N GLY A 174 -7.48 -7.61 11.51
CA GLY A 174 -7.42 -6.96 12.83
C GLY A 174 -6.01 -6.69 13.35
N LEU A 175 -4.99 -6.75 12.47
CA LEU A 175 -3.61 -6.47 12.85
C LEU A 175 -3.44 -5.03 13.37
N ASP A 176 -2.78 -4.87 14.52
CA ASP A 176 -2.38 -3.57 15.02
C ASP A 176 -1.21 -3.02 14.20
N LEU A 177 -1.54 -2.14 13.25
CA LEU A 177 -0.55 -1.53 12.36
C LEU A 177 0.37 -0.55 13.08
N GLN A 178 -0.05 0.04 14.21
CA GLN A 178 0.81 0.92 14.99
C GLN A 178 1.92 0.13 15.66
N ALA A 179 1.54 -0.93 16.40
CA ALA A 179 2.51 -1.82 17.03
C ALA A 179 3.45 -2.51 16.02
N LEU A 180 2.89 -2.91 14.84
CA LEU A 180 3.71 -3.43 13.73
C LEU A 180 4.74 -2.40 13.26
N SER A 181 4.30 -1.14 13.09
CA SER A 181 5.17 -0.08 12.57
C SER A 181 6.31 0.23 13.51
N GLU A 182 6.04 0.31 14.80
CA GLU A 182 7.04 0.50 15.86
C GLU A 182 8.06 -0.66 15.87
N ALA A 183 7.57 -1.89 15.76
CA ALA A 183 8.45 -3.07 15.70
C ALA A 183 9.29 -3.13 14.39
N PHE A 184 8.80 -2.57 13.29
CA PHE A 184 9.54 -2.55 12.02
C PHE A 184 10.68 -1.54 12.05
N ILE A 185 10.49 -0.38 12.67
CA ILE A 185 11.53 0.67 12.72
C ILE A 185 12.56 0.44 13.83
N ALA A 186 12.22 -0.30 14.89
CA ALA A 186 13.17 -0.74 15.91
C ALA A 186 14.23 -1.68 15.32
#